data_1e2e5429c9728c60153c07a87e6917e5
#
_entry.id   1e2e5429c9728c60153c07a87e6917e5
#
_cell.length_a   1.000
_cell.length_b   1.000
_cell.length_c   1.000
_cell.angle_alpha   90.00
_cell.angle_beta   90.00
_cell.angle_gamma   90.00
#
_symmetry.space_group_name_H-M   'P 1'
#
loop_
_entity.id
_entity.type
_entity.pdbx_description
1 polymer ?
#
loop_
_entity_poly.entity_id
_entity_poly.type
_entity_poly.pdbx_seq_one_letter_code
_entity_poly.pdbx_strand_id
1 'polypeptide(L)'
;MLDATRACELLVGLPAVNVLSVIEPLVGRLEVTVESRVSMPSCPTCALRVWVKDRPTVELVDLTCFGRPVTLRWRKHRFWCPRSWCPQRSWTHEDPRIAAPRLSVTDRAGRWATLQVGGGGRAVSDVAAELGASWHAINDAVIAYGQALLDADHDRVGQVSALGVDEVLFARIGEWRTQAWSTSIVDVGSGQLLDVIPGRSSGGLCDWLTAQPEGWLDAIRWAVLDLSGPWRLAFDTMLPTAAQVADPFHLVKLANQRVDEVRRRVQNDTMGHRGRKNDPLYRCRRLLTKADERLDEKGRTKLLGLLAAGDPKGEVRMAWHAKETIRGIYAIDDPDDAVEFVARLGHDLQDDSCPPEVRQLGRTIVRWHQQISAWHRARVSNGPTEGANNLIKRVKRVAFGFRRFAHYRIRALLYAGRPNWDLLATITPR
;
A
#
# COMPACT_ATOMS: atom_id res chain seq x y z
N MET A 1 -49.27 2.22 20.58
CA MET A 1 -48.16 1.59 21.33
C MET A 1 -47.67 0.40 20.54
N LEU A 2 -46.38 0.34 20.22
CA LEU A 2 -45.79 -0.82 19.52
C LEU A 2 -45.79 -2.00 20.53
N ASP A 3 -46.15 -3.19 20.04
CA ASP A 3 -45.97 -4.44 20.79
C ASP A 3 -44.47 -4.61 21.11
N ALA A 4 -44.12 -5.18 22.25
CA ALA A 4 -42.74 -5.38 22.72
C ALA A 4 -41.91 -6.17 21.69
N THR A 5 -42.52 -7.17 21.05
CA THR A 5 -41.85 -7.95 19.97
C THR A 5 -41.49 -7.05 18.80
N ARG A 6 -42.40 -6.20 18.36
CA ARG A 6 -42.16 -5.27 17.25
C ARG A 6 -41.11 -4.22 17.59
N ALA A 7 -41.08 -3.75 18.84
CA ALA A 7 -40.05 -2.85 19.34
C ALA A 7 -38.66 -3.52 19.27
N CYS A 8 -38.54 -4.77 19.74
CA CYS A 8 -37.30 -5.55 19.66
C CYS A 8 -36.86 -5.77 18.20
N GLU A 9 -37.78 -6.10 17.27
CA GLU A 9 -37.45 -6.26 15.85
C GLU A 9 -36.89 -4.98 15.23
N LEU A 10 -37.46 -3.83 15.57
CA LEU A 10 -36.98 -2.52 15.10
C LEU A 10 -35.60 -2.18 15.66
N LEU A 11 -35.36 -2.46 16.96
CA LEU A 11 -34.06 -2.23 17.59
C LEU A 11 -32.98 -3.19 17.08
N VAL A 12 -33.31 -4.44 16.83
CA VAL A 12 -32.42 -5.43 16.24
C VAL A 12 -32.08 -5.04 14.79
N GLY A 13 -33.06 -4.47 14.04
CA GLY A 13 -32.82 -3.88 12.71
C GLY A 13 -32.35 -4.86 11.64
N LEU A 14 -32.60 -6.18 11.79
CA LEU A 14 -32.26 -7.18 10.79
C LEU A 14 -33.46 -7.43 9.86
N PRO A 15 -33.24 -7.59 8.54
CA PRO A 15 -34.31 -7.83 7.60
C PRO A 15 -34.89 -9.24 7.76
N ALA A 16 -36.22 -9.35 7.59
CA ALA A 16 -36.93 -10.62 7.47
C ALA A 16 -36.60 -11.65 8.58
N VAL A 17 -36.49 -11.20 9.83
CA VAL A 17 -36.33 -12.07 11.00
C VAL A 17 -37.45 -11.86 12.02
N ASN A 18 -37.72 -12.90 12.82
CA ASN A 18 -38.48 -12.80 14.07
C ASN A 18 -37.46 -12.80 15.21
N VAL A 19 -37.60 -11.90 16.17
CA VAL A 19 -36.82 -11.93 17.40
C VAL A 19 -37.51 -12.90 18.37
N LEU A 20 -36.81 -13.97 18.74
CA LEU A 20 -37.35 -15.02 19.61
C LEU A 20 -37.05 -14.75 21.08
N SER A 21 -35.84 -14.27 21.39
CA SER A 21 -35.45 -13.91 22.74
C SER A 21 -34.32 -12.91 22.74
N VAL A 22 -34.27 -12.11 23.82
CA VAL A 22 -33.12 -11.26 24.19
C VAL A 22 -32.75 -11.62 25.59
N ILE A 23 -31.53 -12.08 25.79
CA ILE A 23 -31.02 -12.50 27.12
C ILE A 23 -29.92 -11.54 27.51
N GLU A 24 -30.09 -10.91 28.65
CA GLU A 24 -29.10 -10.04 29.27
C GLU A 24 -28.48 -10.75 30.49
N PRO A 25 -27.31 -11.39 30.36
CA PRO A 25 -26.59 -11.95 31.46
C PRO A 25 -26.01 -10.82 32.33
N LEU A 26 -25.89 -11.05 33.65
CA LEU A 26 -25.32 -10.09 34.60
C LEU A 26 -23.89 -9.68 34.20
N VAL A 27 -23.14 -10.60 33.63
CA VAL A 27 -21.79 -10.38 33.10
C VAL A 27 -21.67 -11.06 31.73
N GLY A 28 -20.99 -10.40 30.76
CA GLY A 28 -20.73 -10.99 29.46
C GLY A 28 -21.51 -10.34 28.32
N ARG A 29 -21.76 -11.13 27.28
CA ARG A 29 -22.33 -10.69 26.00
C ARG A 29 -23.84 -10.67 26.06
N LEU A 30 -24.46 -9.71 25.40
CA LEU A 30 -25.90 -9.75 25.14
C LEU A 30 -26.18 -10.85 24.09
N GLU A 31 -27.15 -11.71 24.33
CA GLU A 31 -27.56 -12.77 23.43
C GLU A 31 -28.92 -12.44 22.80
N VAL A 32 -28.93 -12.38 21.45
CA VAL A 32 -30.16 -12.13 20.68
C VAL A 32 -30.43 -13.35 19.80
N THR A 33 -31.55 -14.04 20.04
CA THR A 33 -31.96 -15.16 19.21
C THR A 33 -32.98 -14.70 18.17
N VAL A 34 -32.69 -14.98 16.89
CA VAL A 34 -33.57 -14.64 15.76
C VAL A 34 -33.83 -15.87 14.89
N GLU A 35 -34.98 -15.88 14.22
CA GLU A 35 -35.34 -16.88 13.23
C GLU A 35 -35.72 -16.19 11.91
N SER A 36 -35.20 -16.69 10.78
CA SER A 36 -35.55 -16.14 9.45
C SER A 36 -37.05 -16.27 9.18
N ARG A 37 -37.67 -15.20 8.68
CA ARG A 37 -39.01 -15.24 8.09
C ARG A 37 -38.91 -15.77 6.68
N VAL A 38 -39.16 -17.05 6.48
CA VAL A 38 -39.12 -17.66 5.17
C VAL A 38 -40.53 -18.04 4.77
N SER A 39 -41.08 -17.46 3.69
CA SER A 39 -42.27 -17.99 3.00
C SER A 39 -41.92 -19.36 2.46
N MET A 40 -42.89 -20.28 2.45
CA MET A 40 -42.66 -21.68 2.05
C MET A 40 -41.94 -21.76 0.71
N PRO A 41 -40.68 -22.17 0.67
CA PRO A 41 -39.91 -22.18 -0.57
C PRO A 41 -40.25 -23.37 -1.42
N SER A 42 -40.02 -23.22 -2.71
CA SER A 42 -39.97 -24.34 -3.65
C SER A 42 -38.53 -24.89 -3.72
N CYS A 43 -38.40 -26.14 -4.13
CA CYS A 43 -37.12 -26.76 -4.39
C CYS A 43 -36.36 -26.01 -5.51
N PRO A 44 -35.11 -25.64 -5.36
CA PRO A 44 -34.35 -24.92 -6.38
C PRO A 44 -34.12 -25.74 -7.65
N THR A 45 -34.24 -27.07 -7.58
CA THR A 45 -34.03 -27.95 -8.73
C THR A 45 -35.33 -28.38 -9.43
N CYS A 46 -36.37 -28.76 -8.66
CA CYS A 46 -37.64 -29.26 -9.26
C CYS A 46 -38.83 -28.32 -9.10
N ALA A 47 -38.63 -27.15 -8.48
CA ALA A 47 -39.63 -26.12 -8.24
C ALA A 47 -40.86 -26.53 -7.41
N LEU A 48 -40.90 -27.77 -6.89
CA LEU A 48 -42.00 -28.27 -6.10
C LEU A 48 -41.86 -27.89 -4.63
N ARG A 49 -43.00 -27.88 -3.92
CA ARG A 49 -43.07 -27.56 -2.48
C ARG A 49 -42.17 -28.47 -1.67
N VAL A 50 -41.44 -27.88 -0.70
CA VAL A 50 -40.51 -28.56 0.20
C VAL A 50 -41.00 -28.51 1.64
N TRP A 51 -40.34 -29.28 2.51
CA TRP A 51 -40.60 -29.32 3.94
C TRP A 51 -39.41 -28.83 4.74
N VAL A 52 -39.68 -28.26 5.91
CA VAL A 52 -38.64 -27.93 6.88
C VAL A 52 -38.16 -29.22 7.52
N LYS A 53 -36.89 -29.53 7.39
CA LYS A 53 -36.27 -30.72 7.99
C LYS A 53 -35.93 -30.45 9.48
N ASP A 54 -35.23 -29.39 9.73
CA ASP A 54 -34.83 -28.94 11.04
C ASP A 54 -34.49 -27.42 11.03
N ARG A 55 -34.10 -26.87 12.17
CA ARG A 55 -33.73 -25.46 12.33
C ARG A 55 -32.38 -25.33 13.07
N PRO A 56 -31.27 -25.53 12.38
CA PRO A 56 -29.95 -25.37 12.98
C PRO A 56 -29.73 -23.92 13.40
N THR A 57 -29.05 -23.74 14.56
CA THR A 57 -28.66 -22.44 15.06
C THR A 57 -27.19 -22.18 14.82
N VAL A 58 -26.86 -21.00 14.32
CA VAL A 58 -25.49 -20.50 14.13
C VAL A 58 -25.28 -19.31 15.04
N GLU A 59 -24.11 -19.24 15.65
CA GLU A 59 -23.71 -18.08 16.47
C GLU A 59 -22.86 -17.14 15.62
N LEU A 60 -23.22 -15.85 15.63
CA LEU A 60 -22.55 -14.78 14.92
C LEU A 60 -22.20 -13.67 15.89
N VAL A 61 -21.04 -13.05 15.68
CA VAL A 61 -20.69 -11.79 16.34
C VAL A 61 -21.45 -10.66 15.66
N ASP A 62 -22.08 -9.80 16.44
CA ASP A 62 -22.78 -8.63 15.93
C ASP A 62 -22.13 -7.33 16.43
N LEU A 63 -22.61 -6.19 15.95
CA LEU A 63 -22.24 -4.89 16.49
C LEU A 63 -22.58 -4.81 17.98
N THR A 64 -21.79 -4.05 18.73
CA THR A 64 -22.06 -3.78 20.14
C THR A 64 -23.40 -3.06 20.33
N CYS A 65 -24.12 -3.43 21.34
CA CYS A 65 -25.36 -2.76 21.74
C CYS A 65 -25.15 -2.11 23.12
N PHE A 66 -25.34 -0.80 23.23
CA PHE A 66 -25.11 -0.01 24.43
C PHE A 66 -23.75 -0.28 25.11
N GLY A 67 -22.70 -0.39 24.28
CA GLY A 67 -21.32 -0.65 24.74
C GLY A 67 -21.03 -2.10 25.13
N ARG A 68 -21.97 -3.02 24.96
CA ARG A 68 -21.79 -4.45 25.26
C ARG A 68 -21.65 -5.28 23.99
N PRO A 69 -20.71 -6.23 23.93
CA PRO A 69 -20.62 -7.17 22.82
C PRO A 69 -21.90 -8.01 22.66
N VAL A 70 -22.28 -8.29 21.43
CA VAL A 70 -23.50 -9.05 21.09
C VAL A 70 -23.17 -10.36 20.41
N THR A 71 -23.84 -11.43 20.81
CA THR A 71 -23.92 -12.69 20.07
C THR A 71 -25.31 -12.82 19.48
N LEU A 72 -25.37 -12.88 18.15
CA LEU A 72 -26.60 -13.19 17.42
C LEU A 72 -26.69 -14.70 17.22
N ARG A 73 -27.72 -15.34 17.81
CA ARG A 73 -28.05 -16.74 17.55
C ARG A 73 -29.06 -16.81 16.45
N TRP A 74 -28.60 -17.12 15.25
CA TRP A 74 -29.43 -17.18 14.06
C TRP A 74 -29.94 -18.59 13.84
N ARG A 75 -31.24 -18.79 14.02
CA ARG A 75 -31.97 -20.02 13.77
C ARG A 75 -32.38 -20.06 12.30
N LYS A 76 -31.69 -20.87 11.51
CA LYS A 76 -31.92 -21.06 10.05
C LYS A 76 -32.95 -22.15 9.81
N HIS A 77 -33.58 -22.13 8.63
CA HIS A 77 -34.37 -23.25 8.16
C HIS A 77 -33.50 -24.16 7.27
N ARG A 78 -33.46 -25.45 7.61
CA ARG A 78 -32.95 -26.46 6.68
C ARG A 78 -34.15 -27.11 6.02
N PHE A 79 -34.19 -27.07 4.70
CA PHE A 79 -35.26 -27.63 3.87
C PHE A 79 -34.88 -29.00 3.35
N TRP A 80 -35.90 -29.78 3.04
CA TRP A 80 -35.78 -31.09 2.46
C TRP A 80 -36.80 -31.25 1.31
N CYS A 81 -36.30 -31.77 0.15
CA CYS A 81 -37.12 -32.10 -0.98
C CYS A 81 -37.64 -33.57 -0.84
N PRO A 82 -38.97 -33.81 -0.77
CA PRO A 82 -39.48 -35.15 -0.56
C PRO A 82 -39.48 -36.04 -1.82
N ARG A 83 -39.06 -35.51 -2.98
CA ARG A 83 -39.08 -36.22 -4.24
C ARG A 83 -37.85 -37.12 -4.38
N SER A 84 -38.08 -38.43 -4.49
CA SER A 84 -37.02 -39.43 -4.59
C SER A 84 -36.15 -39.28 -5.84
N TRP A 85 -36.76 -38.79 -6.94
CA TRP A 85 -36.08 -38.55 -8.22
C TRP A 85 -35.30 -37.22 -8.27
N CYS A 86 -35.55 -36.31 -7.33
CA CYS A 86 -34.86 -35.01 -7.33
C CYS A 86 -33.44 -35.13 -6.71
N PRO A 87 -32.40 -34.65 -7.38
CA PRO A 87 -31.05 -34.73 -6.84
C PRO A 87 -30.84 -33.82 -5.64
N GLN A 88 -31.66 -32.76 -5.50
CA GLN A 88 -31.63 -31.86 -4.36
C GLN A 88 -32.23 -32.53 -3.13
N ARG A 89 -31.41 -33.02 -2.22
CA ARG A 89 -31.91 -33.71 -1.01
C ARG A 89 -32.26 -32.75 0.10
N SER A 90 -31.32 -31.91 0.51
CA SER A 90 -31.53 -30.89 1.54
C SER A 90 -30.59 -29.74 1.36
N TRP A 91 -30.98 -28.54 1.86
CA TRP A 91 -30.15 -27.35 1.89
C TRP A 91 -30.57 -26.47 3.07
N THR A 92 -29.65 -25.66 3.57
CA THR A 92 -29.93 -24.65 4.61
C THR A 92 -30.20 -23.31 3.95
N HIS A 93 -31.21 -22.60 4.42
CA HIS A 93 -31.50 -21.24 3.98
C HIS A 93 -30.37 -20.30 4.41
N GLU A 94 -29.88 -19.56 3.47
CA GLU A 94 -28.89 -18.50 3.69
C GLU A 94 -29.50 -17.14 3.34
N ASP A 95 -29.23 -16.13 4.16
CA ASP A 95 -29.59 -14.74 3.87
C ASP A 95 -28.34 -13.86 4.02
N PRO A 96 -27.73 -13.41 2.91
CA PRO A 96 -26.53 -12.61 2.96
C PRO A 96 -26.72 -11.25 3.63
N ARG A 97 -27.97 -10.78 3.79
CA ARG A 97 -28.29 -9.56 4.54
C ARG A 97 -28.13 -9.73 6.04
N ILE A 98 -28.14 -10.98 6.53
CA ILE A 98 -27.87 -11.32 7.93
C ILE A 98 -26.41 -11.63 8.14
N ALA A 99 -25.85 -12.51 7.30
CA ALA A 99 -24.43 -12.85 7.34
C ALA A 99 -23.96 -13.35 5.97
N ALA A 100 -22.79 -12.92 5.53
CA ALA A 100 -22.15 -13.47 4.35
C ALA A 100 -21.76 -14.95 4.58
N PRO A 101 -21.75 -15.78 3.53
CA PRO A 101 -21.41 -17.20 3.65
C PRO A 101 -20.04 -17.42 4.32
N ARG A 102 -19.98 -18.43 5.20
CA ARG A 102 -18.76 -18.87 5.91
C ARG A 102 -18.15 -17.87 6.88
N LEU A 103 -18.73 -16.69 7.09
CA LEU A 103 -18.29 -15.75 8.09
C LEU A 103 -18.99 -15.99 9.42
N SER A 104 -18.29 -15.74 10.51
CA SER A 104 -18.80 -15.84 11.88
C SER A 104 -19.23 -14.49 12.46
N VAL A 105 -19.44 -13.50 11.60
CA VAL A 105 -19.94 -12.17 11.95
C VAL A 105 -21.19 -11.86 11.15
N THR A 106 -22.05 -10.98 11.66
CA THR A 106 -23.17 -10.46 10.88
C THR A 106 -22.69 -9.59 9.73
N ASP A 107 -23.51 -9.44 8.68
CA ASP A 107 -23.17 -8.59 7.53
C ASP A 107 -22.81 -7.17 7.97
N ARG A 108 -23.61 -6.55 8.84
CA ARG A 108 -23.35 -5.20 9.34
C ARG A 108 -22.07 -5.10 10.18
N ALA A 109 -21.76 -6.11 10.99
CA ALA A 109 -20.51 -6.16 11.73
C ALA A 109 -19.29 -6.34 10.82
N GLY A 110 -19.41 -7.17 9.78
CA GLY A 110 -18.38 -7.35 8.76
C GLY A 110 -18.09 -6.06 7.99
N ARG A 111 -19.11 -5.35 7.55
CA ARG A 111 -18.98 -4.04 6.87
C ARG A 111 -18.34 -3.00 7.79
N TRP A 112 -18.85 -2.89 9.01
CA TRP A 112 -18.30 -1.96 9.99
C TRP A 112 -16.82 -2.26 10.31
N ALA A 113 -16.47 -3.52 10.56
CA ALA A 113 -15.10 -3.94 10.81
C ALA A 113 -14.17 -3.62 9.62
N THR A 114 -14.67 -3.82 8.40
CA THR A 114 -13.92 -3.51 7.18
C THR A 114 -13.65 -2.01 7.05
N LEU A 115 -14.62 -1.17 7.36
CA LEU A 115 -14.43 0.29 7.37
C LEU A 115 -13.45 0.72 8.47
N GLN A 116 -13.56 0.17 9.69
CA GLN A 116 -12.65 0.50 10.80
C GLN A 116 -11.19 0.11 10.51
N VAL A 117 -11.00 -1.08 9.97
CA VAL A 117 -9.66 -1.62 9.72
C VAL A 117 -9.10 -1.12 8.39
N GLY A 118 -9.90 -1.09 7.34
CA GLY A 118 -9.50 -0.67 5.99
C GLY A 118 -9.41 0.85 5.86
N GLY A 119 -10.50 1.56 6.10
CA GLY A 119 -10.57 3.02 5.99
C GLY A 119 -9.94 3.74 7.18
N GLY A 120 -10.28 3.32 8.40
CA GLY A 120 -9.78 3.92 9.64
C GLY A 120 -8.35 3.53 10.01
N GLY A 121 -7.79 2.47 9.40
CA GLY A 121 -6.44 2.00 9.67
C GLY A 121 -6.24 1.46 11.10
N ARG A 122 -7.30 0.97 11.74
CA ARG A 122 -7.25 0.36 13.08
C ARG A 122 -6.63 -1.05 13.04
N ALA A 123 -6.08 -1.50 14.15
CA ALA A 123 -5.63 -2.88 14.28
C ALA A 123 -6.82 -3.84 14.31
N VAL A 124 -6.68 -5.01 13.68
CA VAL A 124 -7.70 -6.06 13.74
C VAL A 124 -7.95 -6.52 15.17
N SER A 125 -6.91 -6.56 16.01
CA SER A 125 -7.01 -6.90 17.44
C SER A 125 -7.92 -5.96 18.20
N ASP A 126 -7.84 -4.65 17.93
CA ASP A 126 -8.60 -3.64 18.65
C ASP A 126 -10.10 -3.71 18.28
N VAL A 127 -10.37 -3.90 16.97
CA VAL A 127 -11.73 -4.10 16.46
C VAL A 127 -12.32 -5.42 16.97
N ALA A 128 -11.50 -6.48 17.02
CA ALA A 128 -11.90 -7.76 17.58
C ALA A 128 -12.25 -7.66 19.08
N ALA A 129 -11.42 -6.97 19.85
CA ALA A 129 -11.68 -6.72 21.27
C ALA A 129 -12.97 -5.93 21.49
N GLU A 130 -13.23 -4.88 20.71
CA GLU A 130 -14.43 -4.05 20.77
C GLU A 130 -15.70 -4.86 20.50
N LEU A 131 -15.69 -5.73 19.49
CA LEU A 131 -16.82 -6.62 19.18
C LEU A 131 -16.87 -7.88 20.06
N GLY A 132 -15.85 -8.12 20.88
CA GLY A 132 -15.69 -9.35 21.65
C GLY A 132 -15.50 -10.56 20.73
N ALA A 133 -14.92 -10.39 19.56
CA ALA A 133 -14.68 -11.42 18.54
C ALA A 133 -13.28 -11.99 18.61
N SER A 134 -13.05 -13.12 17.94
CA SER A 134 -11.69 -13.60 17.69
C SER A 134 -11.00 -12.73 16.62
N TRP A 135 -9.68 -12.65 16.69
CA TRP A 135 -8.89 -11.99 15.64
C TRP A 135 -9.18 -12.56 14.26
N HIS A 136 -9.32 -13.89 14.15
CA HIS A 136 -9.61 -14.58 12.89
C HIS A 136 -10.96 -14.16 12.31
N ALA A 137 -12.01 -14.13 13.13
CA ALA A 137 -13.35 -13.74 12.68
C ALA A 137 -13.35 -12.35 12.02
N ILE A 138 -12.69 -11.39 12.66
CA ILE A 138 -12.61 -10.01 12.13
C ILE A 138 -11.67 -9.93 10.93
N ASN A 139 -10.51 -10.57 10.97
CA ASN A 139 -9.60 -10.59 9.82
C ASN A 139 -10.26 -11.19 8.58
N ASP A 140 -10.94 -12.33 8.72
CA ASP A 140 -11.58 -13.01 7.60
C ASP A 140 -12.72 -12.16 7.02
N ALA A 141 -13.49 -11.49 7.87
CA ALA A 141 -14.49 -10.53 7.42
C ALA A 141 -13.86 -9.37 6.65
N VAL A 142 -12.82 -8.72 7.20
CA VAL A 142 -12.12 -7.60 6.55
C VAL A 142 -11.55 -8.01 5.19
N ILE A 143 -11.00 -9.21 5.07
CA ILE A 143 -10.46 -9.70 3.80
C ILE A 143 -11.59 -10.00 2.81
N ALA A 144 -12.66 -10.66 3.24
CA ALA A 144 -13.78 -11.02 2.37
C ALA A 144 -14.52 -9.77 1.85
N TYR A 145 -14.93 -8.87 2.75
CA TYR A 145 -15.59 -7.61 2.35
C TYR A 145 -14.64 -6.67 1.60
N GLY A 146 -13.37 -6.61 2.00
CA GLY A 146 -12.37 -5.80 1.33
C GLY A 146 -12.11 -6.26 -0.10
N GLN A 147 -12.00 -7.58 -0.34
CA GLN A 147 -11.86 -8.10 -1.69
C GLN A 147 -13.12 -7.81 -2.53
N ALA A 148 -14.32 -8.09 -1.99
CA ALA A 148 -15.57 -7.82 -2.68
C ALA A 148 -15.76 -6.34 -3.02
N LEU A 149 -15.33 -5.42 -2.14
CA LEU A 149 -15.35 -3.98 -2.40
C LEU A 149 -14.42 -3.62 -3.57
N LEU A 150 -13.19 -4.12 -3.56
CA LEU A 150 -12.22 -3.84 -4.62
C LEU A 150 -12.66 -4.44 -5.97
N ASP A 151 -13.30 -5.60 -5.94
CA ASP A 151 -13.82 -6.26 -7.16
C ASP A 151 -15.05 -5.53 -7.74
N ALA A 152 -15.85 -4.89 -6.89
CA ALA A 152 -17.01 -4.12 -7.32
C ALA A 152 -16.69 -2.70 -7.79
N ASP A 153 -15.56 -2.16 -7.36
CA ASP A 153 -15.13 -0.79 -7.66
C ASP A 153 -14.33 -0.75 -8.98
N HIS A 154 -15.03 -0.95 -10.09
CA HIS A 154 -14.42 -0.99 -11.42
C HIS A 154 -13.80 0.35 -11.84
N ASP A 155 -14.32 1.45 -11.33
CA ASP A 155 -13.86 2.80 -11.66
C ASP A 155 -12.74 3.30 -10.73
N ARG A 156 -12.30 2.47 -9.77
CA ARG A 156 -11.24 2.84 -8.81
C ARG A 156 -9.94 3.25 -9.51
N VAL A 157 -9.57 2.55 -10.55
CA VAL A 157 -8.41 2.86 -11.38
C VAL A 157 -8.89 3.61 -12.61
N GLY A 158 -8.98 4.94 -12.51
CA GLY A 158 -9.33 5.81 -13.63
C GLY A 158 -8.18 5.97 -14.64
N GLN A 159 -8.30 6.96 -15.53
CA GLN A 159 -7.22 7.32 -16.44
C GLN A 159 -6.04 7.90 -15.67
N VAL A 160 -4.84 7.44 -15.99
CA VAL A 160 -3.57 7.84 -15.37
C VAL A 160 -2.68 8.50 -16.42
N SER A 161 -2.26 9.73 -16.18
CA SER A 161 -1.33 10.44 -17.06
C SER A 161 0.13 10.34 -16.62
N ALA A 162 0.37 10.06 -15.34
CA ALA A 162 1.70 9.90 -14.76
C ALA A 162 1.72 8.68 -13.81
N LEU A 163 2.42 7.64 -14.22
CA LEU A 163 2.55 6.39 -13.47
C LEU A 163 3.85 6.35 -12.70
N GLY A 164 3.79 6.13 -11.39
CA GLY A 164 4.95 5.94 -10.52
C GLY A 164 5.07 4.50 -10.01
N VAL A 165 6.29 4.02 -9.92
CA VAL A 165 6.60 2.71 -9.34
C VAL A 165 7.75 2.81 -8.34
N ASP A 166 7.65 2.03 -7.27
CA ASP A 166 8.73 1.92 -6.27
C ASP A 166 8.63 0.58 -5.55
N GLU A 167 9.71 0.19 -4.87
CA GLU A 167 9.78 -1.07 -4.13
C GLU A 167 9.59 -0.87 -2.63
N VAL A 168 8.80 -1.75 -2.03
CA VAL A 168 8.59 -1.80 -0.58
C VAL A 168 8.92 -3.18 -0.04
N LEU A 169 9.73 -3.24 1.00
CA LEU A 169 9.99 -4.50 1.70
C LEU A 169 8.68 -5.06 2.26
N PHE A 170 8.19 -6.16 1.71
CA PHE A 170 6.99 -6.85 2.19
C PHE A 170 7.26 -7.55 3.52
N ALA A 171 8.22 -8.48 3.55
CA ALA A 171 8.51 -9.29 4.72
C ALA A 171 9.98 -9.75 4.72
N ARG A 172 10.40 -10.32 5.84
CA ARG A 172 11.63 -11.12 5.93
C ARG A 172 11.22 -12.56 6.22
N ILE A 173 11.52 -13.46 5.28
CA ILE A 173 11.00 -14.83 5.25
C ILE A 173 12.11 -15.82 5.58
N GLY A 174 11.74 -16.89 6.29
CA GLY A 174 12.60 -18.00 6.63
C GLY A 174 13.66 -17.68 7.68
N GLU A 175 14.47 -18.70 8.00
CA GLU A 175 15.54 -18.65 8.99
C GLU A 175 16.59 -17.59 8.65
N TRP A 176 16.95 -17.46 7.37
CA TRP A 176 17.92 -16.50 6.84
C TRP A 176 17.36 -15.08 6.69
N ARG A 177 16.12 -14.83 7.11
CA ARG A 177 15.43 -13.52 7.00
C ARG A 177 15.55 -12.91 5.60
N THR A 178 15.42 -13.74 4.57
CA THR A 178 15.45 -13.31 3.17
C THR A 178 14.42 -12.22 2.93
N GLN A 179 14.83 -11.15 2.28
CA GLN A 179 13.96 -10.02 2.00
C GLN A 179 13.00 -10.33 0.85
N ALA A 180 11.71 -10.39 1.16
CA ALA A 180 10.65 -10.45 0.17
C ALA A 180 10.15 -9.03 -0.11
N TRP A 181 10.17 -8.64 -1.36
CA TRP A 181 9.79 -7.30 -1.81
C TRP A 181 8.41 -7.30 -2.45
N SER A 182 7.81 -6.14 -2.53
CA SER A 182 6.62 -5.84 -3.32
C SER A 182 6.85 -4.55 -4.09
N THR A 183 6.19 -4.41 -5.23
CA THR A 183 6.17 -3.18 -6.03
C THR A 183 4.86 -2.46 -5.78
N SER A 184 4.94 -1.20 -5.41
CA SER A 184 3.80 -0.28 -5.37
C SER A 184 3.66 0.44 -6.71
N ILE A 185 2.44 0.52 -7.21
CA ILE A 185 2.08 1.18 -8.47
C ILE A 185 1.12 2.31 -8.11
N VAL A 186 1.45 3.52 -8.50
CA VAL A 186 0.79 4.75 -8.03
C VAL A 186 0.46 5.67 -9.19
N ASP A 187 -0.72 6.23 -9.18
CA ASP A 187 -1.00 7.44 -9.98
C ASP A 187 -0.31 8.63 -9.30
N VAL A 188 0.73 9.14 -9.93
CA VAL A 188 1.52 10.26 -9.42
C VAL A 188 0.71 11.55 -9.38
N GLY A 189 -0.23 11.71 -10.31
CA GLY A 189 -1.08 12.90 -10.39
C GLY A 189 -2.01 13.05 -9.18
N SER A 190 -2.66 11.97 -8.77
CA SER A 190 -3.59 11.97 -7.64
C SER A 190 -2.96 11.49 -6.33
N GLY A 191 -1.82 10.78 -6.39
CA GLY A 191 -1.20 10.10 -5.24
C GLY A 191 -1.95 8.84 -4.81
N GLN A 192 -2.82 8.28 -5.66
CA GLN A 192 -3.57 7.07 -5.37
C GLN A 192 -2.72 5.82 -5.58
N LEU A 193 -2.73 4.92 -4.61
CA LEU A 193 -2.18 3.57 -4.78
C LEU A 193 -3.09 2.76 -5.71
N LEU A 194 -2.60 2.46 -6.92
CA LEU A 194 -3.34 1.67 -7.91
C LEU A 194 -3.30 0.19 -7.56
N ASP A 195 -2.09 -0.30 -7.27
CA ASP A 195 -1.91 -1.69 -6.84
C ASP A 195 -0.61 -1.92 -6.06
N VAL A 196 -0.51 -3.11 -5.48
CA VAL A 196 0.70 -3.67 -4.88
C VAL A 196 0.89 -5.08 -5.44
N ILE A 197 1.98 -5.31 -6.16
CA ILE A 197 2.29 -6.61 -6.76
C ILE A 197 3.49 -7.27 -6.05
N PRO A 198 3.59 -8.62 -6.07
CA PRO A 198 4.71 -9.31 -5.44
C PRO A 198 6.00 -9.14 -6.23
N GLY A 199 7.12 -9.08 -5.50
CA GLY A 199 8.45 -8.98 -6.12
C GLY A 199 8.84 -7.56 -6.52
N ARG A 200 9.98 -7.47 -7.24
CA ARG A 200 10.56 -6.24 -7.78
C ARG A 200 11.20 -6.48 -9.16
N SER A 201 10.55 -7.29 -9.97
CA SER A 201 11.03 -7.64 -11.31
C SER A 201 10.29 -6.85 -12.39
N SER A 202 10.96 -6.60 -13.50
CA SER A 202 10.33 -6.03 -14.70
C SER A 202 9.15 -6.87 -15.19
N GLY A 203 9.27 -8.21 -15.18
CA GLY A 203 8.19 -9.11 -15.60
C GLY A 203 6.90 -8.93 -14.83
N GLY A 204 6.96 -8.87 -13.49
CA GLY A 204 5.74 -8.66 -12.69
C GLY A 204 5.05 -7.32 -12.97
N LEU A 205 5.80 -6.27 -13.27
CA LEU A 205 5.22 -4.98 -13.69
C LEU A 205 4.64 -5.08 -15.11
N CYS A 206 5.32 -5.76 -16.04
CA CYS A 206 4.80 -5.99 -17.40
C CYS A 206 3.48 -6.78 -17.36
N ASP A 207 3.41 -7.84 -16.54
CA ASP A 207 2.18 -8.63 -16.38
C ASP A 207 1.02 -7.77 -15.86
N TRP A 208 1.28 -6.90 -14.88
CA TRP A 208 0.28 -5.99 -14.36
C TRP A 208 -0.19 -4.97 -15.41
N LEU A 209 0.73 -4.38 -16.17
CA LEU A 209 0.41 -3.43 -17.24
C LEU A 209 -0.39 -4.10 -18.37
N THR A 210 -0.05 -5.33 -18.74
CA THR A 210 -0.78 -6.11 -19.77
C THR A 210 -2.23 -6.38 -19.35
N ALA A 211 -2.50 -6.50 -18.06
CA ALA A 211 -3.83 -6.76 -17.54
C ALA A 211 -4.74 -5.50 -17.49
N GLN A 212 -4.23 -4.32 -17.84
CA GLN A 212 -5.04 -3.10 -17.86
C GLN A 212 -5.97 -3.07 -19.08
N PRO A 213 -7.09 -2.31 -18.99
CA PRO A 213 -8.01 -2.16 -20.12
C PRO A 213 -7.32 -1.63 -21.39
N GLU A 214 -7.88 -1.98 -22.55
CA GLU A 214 -7.41 -1.47 -23.84
C GLU A 214 -7.42 0.07 -23.86
N GLY A 215 -6.35 0.66 -24.38
CA GLY A 215 -6.17 2.12 -24.44
C GLY A 215 -5.79 2.80 -23.09
N TRP A 216 -5.82 2.07 -21.96
CA TRP A 216 -5.42 2.66 -20.68
C TRP A 216 -3.93 3.08 -20.66
N LEU A 217 -3.07 2.25 -21.28
CA LEU A 217 -1.63 2.51 -21.38
C LEU A 217 -1.34 3.76 -22.22
N ASP A 218 -2.15 4.03 -23.25
CA ASP A 218 -1.96 5.17 -24.18
C ASP A 218 -2.16 6.54 -23.49
N ALA A 219 -2.89 6.56 -22.39
CA ALA A 219 -3.10 7.78 -21.59
C ALA A 219 -1.87 8.18 -20.77
N ILE A 220 -0.93 7.25 -20.55
CA ILE A 220 0.25 7.47 -19.72
C ILE A 220 1.29 8.26 -20.52
N ARG A 221 1.49 9.51 -20.15
CA ARG A 221 2.50 10.40 -20.74
C ARG A 221 3.83 10.34 -20.00
N TRP A 222 3.80 10.08 -18.69
CA TRP A 222 4.97 10.11 -17.83
C TRP A 222 5.09 8.83 -17.02
N ALA A 223 6.24 8.18 -17.10
CA ALA A 223 6.59 7.00 -16.31
C ALA A 223 7.68 7.38 -15.31
N VAL A 224 7.30 7.53 -14.03
CA VAL A 224 8.19 8.03 -12.97
C VAL A 224 8.84 6.86 -12.26
N LEU A 225 10.17 6.91 -12.14
CA LEU A 225 10.95 5.83 -11.52
C LEU A 225 12.16 6.41 -10.75
N ASP A 226 12.68 5.63 -9.83
CA ASP A 226 14.03 5.81 -9.35
C ASP A 226 15.06 5.34 -10.42
N LEU A 227 16.35 5.44 -10.14
CA LEU A 227 17.40 5.02 -11.08
C LEU A 227 17.50 3.48 -11.17
N SER A 228 16.37 2.80 -11.42
CA SER A 228 16.22 1.35 -11.42
C SER A 228 16.14 0.77 -12.83
N GLY A 229 17.11 -0.10 -13.15
CA GLY A 229 17.15 -0.77 -14.46
C GLY A 229 15.93 -1.65 -14.76
N PRO A 230 15.43 -2.47 -13.82
CA PRO A 230 14.21 -3.27 -14.01
C PRO A 230 12.98 -2.43 -14.40
N TRP A 231 12.74 -1.30 -13.74
CA TRP A 231 11.60 -0.43 -14.06
C TRP A 231 11.76 0.25 -15.41
N ARG A 232 12.99 0.70 -15.73
CA ARG A 232 13.30 1.24 -17.06
C ARG A 232 12.96 0.23 -18.15
N LEU A 233 13.41 -1.03 -18.00
CA LEU A 233 13.13 -2.09 -18.97
C LEU A 233 11.64 -2.35 -19.14
N ALA A 234 10.87 -2.38 -18.05
CA ALA A 234 9.42 -2.57 -18.10
C ALA A 234 8.73 -1.43 -18.85
N PHE A 235 9.14 -0.18 -18.61
CA PHE A 235 8.59 0.98 -19.29
C PHE A 235 9.03 1.07 -20.77
N ASP A 236 10.29 0.75 -21.09
CA ASP A 236 10.75 0.66 -22.48
C ASP A 236 9.90 -0.35 -23.28
N THR A 237 9.45 -1.44 -22.62
CA THR A 237 8.69 -2.51 -23.27
C THR A 237 7.20 -2.18 -23.37
N MET A 238 6.60 -1.68 -22.29
CA MET A 238 5.14 -1.58 -22.16
C MET A 238 4.59 -0.18 -22.44
N LEU A 239 5.42 0.85 -22.30
CA LEU A 239 5.03 2.26 -22.45
C LEU A 239 5.99 3.00 -23.38
N PRO A 240 6.15 2.54 -24.65
CA PRO A 240 7.17 3.09 -25.56
C PRO A 240 6.94 4.56 -25.94
N THR A 241 5.71 5.06 -25.78
CA THR A 241 5.33 6.45 -26.06
C THR A 241 5.44 7.36 -24.83
N ALA A 242 5.50 6.80 -23.64
CA ALA A 242 5.61 7.58 -22.41
C ALA A 242 7.07 8.02 -22.16
N ALA A 243 7.26 9.28 -21.81
CA ALA A 243 8.57 9.74 -21.39
C ALA A 243 8.86 9.27 -19.94
N GLN A 244 10.01 8.62 -19.79
CA GLN A 244 10.46 8.19 -18.46
C GLN A 244 11.11 9.36 -17.72
N VAL A 245 10.79 9.51 -16.45
CA VAL A 245 11.27 10.60 -15.59
C VAL A 245 12.00 10.02 -14.37
N ALA A 246 13.29 10.29 -14.27
CA ALA A 246 14.06 9.95 -13.08
C ALA A 246 13.72 10.90 -11.93
N ASP A 247 13.43 10.34 -10.77
CA ASP A 247 13.09 11.15 -9.60
C ASP A 247 14.28 11.98 -9.09
N PRO A 248 14.12 13.31 -8.98
CA PRO A 248 15.16 14.20 -8.50
C PRO A 248 15.74 13.83 -7.13
N PHE A 249 14.88 13.38 -6.21
CA PHE A 249 15.31 13.01 -4.87
C PHE A 249 16.30 11.83 -4.90
N HIS A 250 16.06 10.85 -5.75
CA HIS A 250 16.92 9.67 -5.86
C HIS A 250 18.28 10.01 -6.48
N LEU A 251 18.35 10.92 -7.46
CA LEU A 251 19.62 11.39 -8.00
C LEU A 251 20.42 12.17 -6.96
N VAL A 252 19.78 13.09 -6.23
CA VAL A 252 20.44 13.87 -5.15
C VAL A 252 20.88 12.95 -4.00
N LYS A 253 20.07 11.95 -3.66
CA LYS A 253 20.42 10.93 -2.66
C LYS A 253 21.65 10.13 -3.09
N LEU A 254 21.73 9.73 -4.36
CA LEU A 254 22.90 9.05 -4.89
C LEU A 254 24.15 9.95 -4.83
N ALA A 255 24.03 11.23 -5.17
CA ALA A 255 25.14 12.18 -5.08
C ALA A 255 25.61 12.33 -3.61
N ASN A 256 24.70 12.46 -2.64
CA ASN A 256 25.04 12.48 -1.21
C ASN A 256 25.76 11.20 -0.76
N GLN A 257 25.33 10.04 -1.27
CA GLN A 257 25.99 8.77 -0.99
C GLN A 257 27.43 8.76 -1.51
N ARG A 258 27.67 9.26 -2.73
CA ARG A 258 29.03 9.35 -3.29
C ARG A 258 29.94 10.28 -2.47
N VAL A 259 29.42 11.42 -2.01
CA VAL A 259 30.15 12.31 -1.08
C VAL A 259 30.58 11.56 0.19
N ASP A 260 29.68 10.78 0.78
CA ASP A 260 30.00 10.03 2.01
C ASP A 260 31.00 8.88 1.75
N GLU A 261 30.94 8.25 0.58
CA GLU A 261 31.90 7.22 0.16
C GLU A 261 33.30 7.81 0.00
N VAL A 262 33.44 8.93 -0.75
CA VAL A 262 34.74 9.65 -0.87
C VAL A 262 35.24 10.05 0.49
N ARG A 263 34.40 10.66 1.33
CA ARG A 263 34.77 11.07 2.68
C ARG A 263 35.31 9.89 3.52
N ARG A 264 34.65 8.74 3.46
CA ARG A 264 35.10 7.54 4.21
C ARG A 264 36.38 6.96 3.67
N ARG A 265 36.58 6.95 2.34
CA ARG A 265 37.83 6.50 1.72
C ARG A 265 38.99 7.42 2.12
N VAL A 266 38.87 8.74 1.88
CA VAL A 266 39.90 9.70 2.23
C VAL A 266 40.24 9.66 3.73
N GLN A 267 39.23 9.55 4.61
CA GLN A 267 39.42 9.37 6.04
C GLN A 267 40.23 8.11 6.37
N ASN A 268 39.91 7.00 5.72
CA ASN A 268 40.63 5.75 5.92
C ASN A 268 42.06 5.79 5.38
N ASP A 269 42.27 6.41 4.23
CA ASP A 269 43.56 6.54 3.58
C ASP A 269 44.52 7.49 4.40
N THR A 270 43.94 8.52 5.01
CA THR A 270 44.73 9.51 5.78
C THR A 270 44.96 9.13 7.26
N MET A 271 44.03 8.43 7.89
CA MET A 271 44.02 8.15 9.33
C MET A 271 43.92 6.66 9.69
N GLY A 272 43.79 5.75 8.72
CA GLY A 272 43.68 4.32 8.97
C GLY A 272 42.36 3.84 9.59
N HIS A 273 41.31 4.71 9.63
CA HIS A 273 39.99 4.34 10.17
C HIS A 273 38.84 5.18 9.58
N ARG A 274 37.60 4.71 9.74
CA ARG A 274 36.36 5.29 9.14
C ARG A 274 35.93 6.63 9.79
N GLY A 275 36.61 7.10 10.80
CA GLY A 275 36.34 8.36 11.47
C GLY A 275 35.94 8.25 12.93
N ARG A 276 36.53 9.13 13.77
CA ARG A 276 36.26 9.28 15.18
C ARG A 276 35.66 10.68 15.45
N LYS A 277 35.09 10.88 16.64
CA LYS A 277 34.34 12.10 17.02
C LYS A 277 35.10 13.41 16.74
N ASN A 278 36.43 13.40 16.90
CA ASN A 278 37.26 14.61 16.77
C ASN A 278 37.89 14.79 15.38
N ASP A 279 37.79 13.83 14.49
CA ASP A 279 38.38 13.89 13.16
C ASP A 279 37.67 14.92 12.26
N PRO A 280 38.40 15.74 11.51
CA PRO A 280 37.84 16.81 10.70
C PRO A 280 36.73 16.29 9.73
N LEU A 281 37.03 15.25 8.95
CA LEU A 281 36.07 14.71 7.97
C LEU A 281 34.87 14.00 8.62
N TYR A 282 35.04 13.43 9.81
CA TYR A 282 33.90 12.87 10.54
C TYR A 282 32.99 13.97 11.09
N ARG A 283 33.56 15.08 11.54
CA ARG A 283 32.81 16.24 12.08
C ARG A 283 31.99 16.95 10.98
N CYS A 284 32.50 17.04 9.74
CA CYS A 284 31.79 17.72 8.65
C CYS A 284 30.72 16.83 7.95
N ARG A 285 30.59 15.54 8.24
CA ARG A 285 29.73 14.60 7.55
C ARG A 285 28.26 15.04 7.37
N ARG A 286 27.66 15.71 8.37
CA ARG A 286 26.32 16.25 8.31
C ARG A 286 26.21 17.55 7.52
N LEU A 287 27.27 18.35 7.51
CA LEU A 287 27.35 19.59 6.74
C LEU A 287 27.47 19.26 5.24
N LEU A 288 28.26 18.25 4.88
CA LEU A 288 28.42 17.78 3.48
C LEU A 288 27.12 17.35 2.83
N THR A 289 26.19 16.73 3.59
CA THR A 289 24.90 16.29 3.06
C THR A 289 23.82 17.36 3.09
N LYS A 290 24.05 18.45 3.80
CA LYS A 290 23.18 19.61 3.82
C LYS A 290 23.31 20.38 2.49
N ALA A 291 22.22 20.93 2.01
CA ALA A 291 22.23 21.80 0.83
C ALA A 291 23.03 23.08 1.11
N ASP A 292 23.82 23.57 0.14
CA ASP A 292 24.69 24.72 0.35
C ASP A 292 23.90 25.98 0.74
N GLU A 293 22.76 26.25 0.14
CA GLU A 293 21.89 27.37 0.47
C GLU A 293 21.22 27.26 1.86
N ARG A 294 21.27 26.08 2.49
CA ARG A 294 20.82 25.87 3.87
C ARG A 294 21.95 25.95 4.91
N LEU A 295 23.18 26.17 4.45
CA LEU A 295 24.31 26.45 5.34
C LEU A 295 24.32 27.94 5.66
N ASP A 296 24.21 28.26 6.94
CA ASP A 296 24.51 29.60 7.43
C ASP A 296 26.04 29.90 7.32
N GLU A 297 26.44 31.14 7.41
CA GLU A 297 27.81 31.57 7.29
C GLU A 297 28.74 30.80 8.23
N LYS A 298 28.32 30.60 9.48
CA LYS A 298 29.07 29.83 10.48
C LYS A 298 29.20 28.34 10.06
N GLY A 299 28.15 27.73 9.52
CA GLY A 299 28.17 26.36 9.02
C GLY A 299 29.10 26.20 7.83
N ARG A 300 29.07 27.16 6.88
CA ARG A 300 29.92 27.17 5.68
C ARG A 300 31.39 27.35 6.08
N THR A 301 31.73 28.33 6.92
CA THR A 301 33.09 28.55 7.44
C THR A 301 33.62 27.31 8.16
N LYS A 302 32.77 26.69 9.00
CA LYS A 302 33.12 25.44 9.68
C LYS A 302 33.36 24.29 8.70
N LEU A 303 32.54 24.13 7.68
CA LEU A 303 32.72 23.10 6.66
C LEU A 303 34.03 23.26 5.93
N LEU A 304 34.29 24.46 5.41
CA LEU A 304 35.54 24.77 4.68
C LEU A 304 36.78 24.56 5.55
N GLY A 305 36.78 25.00 6.80
CA GLY A 305 37.89 24.79 7.75
C GLY A 305 38.14 23.31 8.05
N LEU A 306 37.07 22.51 8.19
CA LEU A 306 37.20 21.07 8.42
C LEU A 306 37.70 20.33 7.17
N LEU A 307 37.30 20.75 5.97
CA LEU A 307 37.82 20.22 4.70
C LEU A 307 39.30 20.57 4.54
N ALA A 308 39.71 21.83 4.78
CA ALA A 308 41.10 22.24 4.75
C ALA A 308 41.99 21.40 5.68
N ALA A 309 41.48 21.03 6.85
CA ALA A 309 42.21 20.24 7.83
C ALA A 309 42.25 18.72 7.55
N GLY A 310 41.25 18.16 6.82
CA GLY A 310 41.08 16.70 6.68
C GLY A 310 41.13 16.16 5.28
N ASP A 311 41.12 17.04 4.24
CA ASP A 311 41.03 16.65 2.84
C ASP A 311 42.25 17.17 2.05
N PRO A 312 43.43 16.58 2.22
CA PRO A 312 44.68 17.12 1.71
C PRO A 312 44.75 17.17 0.18
N LYS A 313 44.00 16.31 -0.53
CA LYS A 313 43.94 16.30 -2.00
C LYS A 313 42.69 17.00 -2.55
N GLY A 314 41.79 17.51 -1.71
CA GLY A 314 40.57 18.18 -2.12
C GLY A 314 39.49 17.25 -2.71
N GLU A 315 39.64 15.94 -2.54
CA GLU A 315 38.72 14.94 -3.16
C GLU A 315 37.31 15.02 -2.56
N VAL A 316 37.20 15.20 -1.23
CA VAL A 316 35.90 15.34 -0.55
C VAL A 316 35.25 16.66 -0.94
N ARG A 317 36.01 17.72 -1.07
CA ARG A 317 35.56 19.04 -1.52
C ARG A 317 35.03 18.96 -2.95
N MET A 318 35.74 18.28 -3.84
CA MET A 318 35.30 18.05 -5.24
C MET A 318 34.00 17.27 -5.30
N ALA A 319 33.84 16.18 -4.53
CA ALA A 319 32.62 15.41 -4.45
C ALA A 319 31.45 16.25 -3.92
N TRP A 320 31.69 17.11 -2.93
CA TRP A 320 30.68 18.04 -2.42
C TRP A 320 30.23 19.05 -3.48
N HIS A 321 31.15 19.65 -4.23
CA HIS A 321 30.81 20.52 -5.37
C HIS A 321 30.01 19.76 -6.44
N ALA A 322 30.44 18.56 -6.82
CA ALA A 322 29.69 17.73 -7.75
C ALA A 322 28.24 17.48 -7.30
N LYS A 323 28.04 17.20 -6.01
CA LYS A 323 26.69 17.06 -5.43
C LYS A 323 25.89 18.37 -5.55
N GLU A 324 26.46 19.53 -5.26
CA GLU A 324 25.75 20.81 -5.38
C GLU A 324 25.42 21.15 -6.83
N THR A 325 26.34 20.86 -7.77
CA THR A 325 26.08 21.02 -9.21
C THR A 325 24.93 20.15 -9.69
N ILE A 326 24.86 18.89 -9.24
CA ILE A 326 23.74 17.98 -9.53
C ILE A 326 22.42 18.51 -8.96
N ARG A 327 22.44 19.11 -7.77
CA ARG A 327 21.25 19.77 -7.21
C ARG A 327 20.83 20.97 -8.06
N GLY A 328 21.81 21.72 -8.59
CA GLY A 328 21.60 22.86 -9.46
C GLY A 328 20.90 22.51 -10.79
N ILE A 329 20.96 21.25 -11.26
CA ILE A 329 20.21 20.79 -12.44
C ILE A 329 18.75 21.23 -12.36
N TYR A 330 18.12 21.00 -11.23
CA TYR A 330 16.68 21.22 -11.04
C TYR A 330 16.28 22.69 -10.84
N ALA A 331 17.24 23.60 -10.84
CA ALA A 331 17.04 25.04 -10.86
C ALA A 331 17.09 25.66 -12.29
N ILE A 332 17.40 24.85 -13.28
CA ILE A 332 17.40 25.30 -14.69
C ILE A 332 15.94 25.38 -15.16
N ASP A 333 15.54 26.55 -15.67
CA ASP A 333 14.16 26.77 -16.09
C ASP A 333 13.87 26.21 -17.50
N ASP A 334 14.79 26.44 -18.43
CA ASP A 334 14.64 25.97 -19.81
C ASP A 334 14.92 24.47 -19.92
N PRO A 335 13.99 23.68 -20.49
CA PRO A 335 14.21 22.23 -20.63
C PRO A 335 15.31 21.85 -21.60
N ASP A 336 15.58 22.65 -22.64
CA ASP A 336 16.61 22.34 -23.64
C ASP A 336 18.00 22.66 -23.09
N ASP A 337 18.14 23.77 -22.35
CA ASP A 337 19.36 24.09 -21.58
C ASP A 337 19.65 22.99 -20.55
N ALA A 338 18.61 22.45 -19.91
CA ALA A 338 18.78 21.36 -18.95
C ALA A 338 19.28 20.07 -19.62
N VAL A 339 18.81 19.72 -20.81
CA VAL A 339 19.31 18.56 -21.59
C VAL A 339 20.79 18.72 -21.87
N GLU A 340 21.20 19.86 -22.39
CA GLU A 340 22.61 20.14 -22.70
C GLU A 340 23.49 20.12 -21.45
N PHE A 341 23.02 20.78 -20.38
CA PHE A 341 23.74 20.83 -19.12
C PHE A 341 23.95 19.44 -18.51
N VAL A 342 22.91 18.60 -18.45
CA VAL A 342 22.98 17.24 -17.89
C VAL A 342 23.94 16.37 -18.71
N ALA A 343 23.87 16.46 -20.05
CA ALA A 343 24.77 15.71 -20.92
C ALA A 343 26.23 16.09 -20.68
N ARG A 344 26.54 17.38 -20.66
CA ARG A 344 27.90 17.91 -20.40
C ARG A 344 28.38 17.53 -18.99
N LEU A 345 27.57 17.77 -17.96
CA LEU A 345 27.90 17.42 -16.57
C LEU A 345 28.25 15.94 -16.42
N GLY A 346 27.51 15.05 -17.07
CA GLY A 346 27.79 13.62 -17.03
C GLY A 346 29.18 13.26 -17.58
N HIS A 347 29.66 13.98 -18.57
CA HIS A 347 31.02 13.83 -19.10
C HIS A 347 32.08 14.49 -18.24
N ASP A 348 31.85 15.73 -17.77
CA ASP A 348 32.81 16.48 -16.94
C ASP A 348 33.12 15.73 -15.61
N LEU A 349 32.11 15.07 -15.02
CA LEU A 349 32.31 14.28 -13.82
C LEU A 349 33.09 12.97 -14.04
N GLN A 350 33.40 12.61 -15.28
CA GLN A 350 34.20 11.43 -15.62
C GLN A 350 35.68 11.77 -15.85
N ASP A 351 36.07 13.05 -15.78
CA ASP A 351 37.46 13.47 -15.92
C ASP A 351 38.36 12.73 -14.90
N ASP A 352 39.60 12.41 -15.33
CA ASP A 352 40.50 11.64 -14.48
C ASP A 352 40.95 12.37 -13.22
N SER A 353 40.84 13.68 -13.15
CA SER A 353 41.07 14.48 -11.93
C SER A 353 39.98 14.26 -10.89
N CYS A 354 38.81 13.75 -11.27
CA CYS A 354 37.72 13.46 -10.33
C CYS A 354 37.95 12.16 -9.55
N PRO A 355 37.54 12.12 -8.27
CA PRO A 355 37.54 10.91 -7.48
C PRO A 355 36.76 9.74 -8.15
N PRO A 356 37.17 8.48 -7.94
CA PRO A 356 36.53 7.33 -8.58
C PRO A 356 35.01 7.25 -8.38
N GLU A 357 34.56 7.64 -7.18
CA GLU A 357 33.13 7.65 -6.83
C GLU A 357 32.36 8.74 -7.59
N VAL A 358 32.98 9.88 -7.85
CA VAL A 358 32.43 10.98 -8.65
C VAL A 358 32.38 10.56 -10.13
N ARG A 359 33.43 9.91 -10.65
CA ARG A 359 33.42 9.35 -12.00
C ARG A 359 32.32 8.30 -12.19
N GLN A 360 32.05 7.48 -11.17
CA GLN A 360 30.94 6.55 -11.20
C GLN A 360 29.59 7.28 -11.26
N LEU A 361 29.45 8.41 -10.54
CA LEU A 361 28.25 9.26 -10.60
C LEU A 361 28.07 9.85 -12.00
N GLY A 362 29.16 10.34 -12.64
CA GLY A 362 29.17 10.81 -14.02
C GLY A 362 28.67 9.75 -15.01
N ARG A 363 29.16 8.51 -14.90
CA ARG A 363 28.66 7.37 -15.71
C ARG A 363 27.17 7.11 -15.51
N THR A 364 26.67 7.26 -14.30
CA THR A 364 25.25 7.12 -14.02
C THR A 364 24.46 8.23 -14.69
N ILE A 365 24.90 9.47 -14.61
CA ILE A 365 24.24 10.61 -15.26
C ILE A 365 24.19 10.43 -16.76
N VAL A 366 25.29 10.03 -17.40
CA VAL A 366 25.31 9.74 -18.86
C VAL A 366 24.29 8.66 -19.22
N ARG A 367 24.22 7.58 -18.46
CA ARG A 367 23.28 6.48 -18.69
C ARG A 367 21.81 6.92 -18.57
N TRP A 368 21.52 7.85 -17.70
CA TRP A 368 20.17 8.29 -17.33
C TRP A 368 19.85 9.73 -17.77
N HIS A 369 20.66 10.32 -18.67
CA HIS A 369 20.53 11.74 -19.00
C HIS A 369 19.15 12.11 -19.55
N GLN A 370 18.55 11.25 -20.39
CA GLN A 370 17.20 11.48 -20.92
C GLN A 370 16.14 11.52 -19.82
N GLN A 371 16.18 10.55 -18.90
CA GLN A 371 15.22 10.46 -17.80
C GLN A 371 15.40 11.58 -16.77
N ILE A 372 16.64 12.00 -16.52
CA ILE A 372 16.95 13.13 -15.64
C ILE A 372 16.45 14.43 -16.26
N SER A 373 16.73 14.68 -17.53
CA SER A 373 16.33 15.90 -18.23
C SER A 373 14.81 15.96 -18.47
N ALA A 374 14.12 14.81 -18.63
CA ALA A 374 12.68 14.75 -18.84
C ALA A 374 11.88 15.40 -17.71
N TRP A 375 12.43 15.47 -16.49
CA TRP A 375 11.79 16.15 -15.37
C TRP A 375 11.45 17.62 -15.67
N HIS A 376 12.29 18.32 -16.45
CA HIS A 376 12.09 19.75 -16.77
C HIS A 376 10.83 20.01 -17.60
N ARG A 377 10.41 19.03 -18.43
CA ARG A 377 9.14 19.08 -19.17
C ARG A 377 7.98 18.50 -18.35
N ALA A 378 8.22 17.44 -17.61
CA ALA A 378 7.19 16.71 -16.90
C ALA A 378 6.76 17.38 -15.59
N ARG A 379 7.71 17.95 -14.84
CA ARG A 379 7.55 18.53 -13.50
C ARG A 379 6.87 17.57 -12.51
N VAL A 380 7.05 16.26 -12.71
CA VAL A 380 6.57 15.19 -11.82
C VAL A 380 7.72 14.58 -11.03
N SER A 381 7.43 14.02 -9.86
CA SER A 381 8.41 13.33 -9.02
C SER A 381 7.80 12.08 -8.40
N ASN A 382 8.62 11.21 -7.84
CA ASN A 382 8.17 9.99 -7.15
C ASN A 382 7.66 10.27 -5.70
N GLY A 383 7.54 11.52 -5.30
CA GLY A 383 7.03 11.92 -3.99
C GLY A 383 5.67 11.32 -3.62
N PRO A 384 4.66 11.31 -4.51
CA PRO A 384 3.39 10.65 -4.25
C PRO A 384 3.53 9.14 -4.04
N THR A 385 4.42 8.46 -4.74
CA THR A 385 4.72 7.04 -4.56
C THR A 385 5.39 6.79 -3.20
N GLU A 386 6.31 7.65 -2.78
CA GLU A 386 6.89 7.60 -1.42
C GLU A 386 5.81 7.84 -0.36
N GLY A 387 4.87 8.76 -0.60
CA GLY A 387 3.69 9.01 0.24
C GLY A 387 2.84 7.74 0.40
N ALA A 388 2.48 7.09 -0.70
CA ALA A 388 1.75 5.82 -0.71
C ALA A 388 2.53 4.72 0.05
N ASN A 389 3.84 4.62 -0.17
CA ASN A 389 4.71 3.69 0.54
C ASN A 389 4.74 3.93 2.06
N ASN A 390 4.64 5.18 2.52
CA ASN A 390 4.54 5.49 3.95
C ASN A 390 3.19 5.04 4.54
N LEU A 391 2.09 5.15 3.80
CA LEU A 391 0.79 4.60 4.18
C LEU A 391 0.83 3.07 4.25
N ILE A 392 1.43 2.41 3.27
CA ILE A 392 1.66 0.95 3.26
C ILE A 392 2.48 0.51 4.48
N LYS A 393 3.56 1.23 4.81
CA LYS A 393 4.38 0.97 6.00
C LYS A 393 3.58 1.13 7.29
N ARG A 394 2.64 2.10 7.36
CA ARG A 394 1.72 2.26 8.49
C ARG A 394 0.79 1.07 8.63
N VAL A 395 0.17 0.61 7.53
CA VAL A 395 -0.67 -0.61 7.52
C VAL A 395 0.10 -1.82 8.04
N LYS A 396 1.33 -2.01 7.59
CA LYS A 396 2.20 -3.09 8.08
C LYS A 396 2.51 -2.99 9.57
N ARG A 397 2.78 -1.78 10.06
CA ARG A 397 3.10 -1.54 11.48
C ARG A 397 1.91 -1.87 12.37
N VAL A 398 0.71 -1.37 12.02
CA VAL A 398 -0.52 -1.61 12.76
C VAL A 398 -0.93 -3.10 12.75
N ALA A 399 -0.62 -3.81 11.66
CA ALA A 399 -0.88 -5.24 11.54
C ALA A 399 0.21 -6.14 12.19
N PHE A 400 1.28 -5.56 12.75
CA PHE A 400 2.47 -6.29 13.21
C PHE A 400 3.08 -7.21 12.14
N GLY A 401 2.89 -6.87 10.85
CA GLY A 401 3.33 -7.64 9.69
C GLY A 401 2.23 -8.50 9.08
N PHE A 402 2.57 -9.14 7.96
CA PHE A 402 1.66 -10.02 7.22
C PHE A 402 2.36 -11.33 6.86
N ARG A 403 1.64 -12.45 6.96
CA ARG A 403 2.11 -13.75 6.49
C ARG A 403 1.69 -14.03 5.05
N ARG A 404 0.50 -13.54 4.62
CA ARG A 404 -0.07 -13.76 3.28
C ARG A 404 -0.03 -12.47 2.49
N PHE A 405 0.54 -12.52 1.30
CA PHE A 405 0.64 -11.35 0.42
C PHE A 405 -0.75 -10.81 0.02
N ALA A 406 -1.72 -11.69 -0.28
CA ALA A 406 -3.08 -11.27 -0.63
C ALA A 406 -3.72 -10.39 0.46
N HIS A 407 -3.57 -10.76 1.74
CA HIS A 407 -4.08 -9.95 2.86
C HIS A 407 -3.38 -8.59 2.96
N TYR A 408 -2.07 -8.56 2.73
CA TYR A 408 -1.30 -7.32 2.70
C TYR A 408 -1.77 -6.40 1.57
N ARG A 409 -1.93 -6.93 0.35
CA ARG A 409 -2.42 -6.20 -0.82
C ARG A 409 -3.80 -5.59 -0.56
N ILE A 410 -4.78 -6.41 -0.13
CA ILE A 410 -6.13 -5.92 0.18
C ILE A 410 -6.08 -4.80 1.22
N ARG A 411 -5.37 -5.00 2.34
CA ARG A 411 -5.26 -4.00 3.41
C ARG A 411 -4.59 -2.71 2.95
N ALA A 412 -3.56 -2.80 2.10
CA ALA A 412 -2.90 -1.65 1.50
C ALA A 412 -3.84 -0.88 0.57
N LEU A 413 -4.59 -1.57 -0.29
CA LEU A 413 -5.53 -0.97 -1.22
C LEU A 413 -6.73 -0.33 -0.51
N LEU A 414 -7.26 -0.97 0.54
CA LEU A 414 -8.33 -0.38 1.34
C LEU A 414 -7.89 0.94 2.01
N TYR A 415 -6.65 1.04 2.45
CA TYR A 415 -6.16 2.20 3.18
C TYR A 415 -5.59 3.31 2.28
N ALA A 416 -4.85 2.95 1.24
CA ALA A 416 -4.15 3.90 0.36
C ALA A 416 -4.68 3.94 -1.07
N GLY A 417 -5.51 2.96 -1.48
CA GLY A 417 -6.03 2.82 -2.84
C GLY A 417 -7.30 3.61 -3.12
N ARG A 418 -7.84 4.33 -2.13
CA ARG A 418 -9.06 5.15 -2.24
C ARG A 418 -10.25 4.41 -2.85
N PRO A 419 -10.68 3.27 -2.30
CA PRO A 419 -11.84 2.57 -2.79
C PRO A 419 -13.12 3.41 -2.58
N ASN A 420 -14.12 3.22 -3.42
CA ASN A 420 -15.44 3.80 -3.24
C ASN A 420 -16.16 3.11 -2.08
N TRP A 421 -16.07 3.69 -0.89
CA TRP A 421 -16.67 3.13 0.33
C TRP A 421 -18.20 3.06 0.30
N ASP A 422 -18.89 3.81 -0.57
CA ASP A 422 -20.34 3.75 -0.70
C ASP A 422 -20.80 2.40 -1.24
N LEU A 423 -19.97 1.74 -2.06
CA LEU A 423 -20.23 0.39 -2.55
C LEU A 423 -20.23 -0.66 -1.43
N LEU A 424 -19.59 -0.38 -0.29
CA LEU A 424 -19.57 -1.31 0.83
C LEU A 424 -20.98 -1.68 1.32
N ALA A 425 -21.95 -0.79 1.15
CA ALA A 425 -23.34 -1.05 1.52
C ALA A 425 -24.04 -2.06 0.61
N THR A 426 -23.59 -2.24 -0.62
CA THR A 426 -24.27 -3.02 -1.67
C THR A 426 -23.62 -4.36 -1.98
N ILE A 427 -22.32 -4.52 -1.66
CA ILE A 427 -21.58 -5.75 -1.94
C ILE A 427 -21.96 -6.89 -1.01
N THR A 428 -21.79 -8.11 -1.49
CA THR A 428 -21.89 -9.35 -0.68
C THR A 428 -20.67 -10.20 -0.96
N PRO A 429 -19.83 -10.51 0.04
CA PRO A 429 -18.73 -11.46 -0.11
C PRO A 429 -19.24 -12.86 -0.50
N ARG A 430 -18.48 -13.57 -1.33
CA ARG A 430 -18.79 -14.92 -1.83
C ARG A 430 -18.03 -16.01 -1.09
#